data_5b7d2bab263cee09bffa495adc46f1ea
#
_entry.id   5b7d2bab263cee09bffa495adc46f1ea
#
_cell.length_a   1.000
_cell.length_b   1.000
_cell.length_c   1.000
_cell.angle_alpha   90.00
_cell.angle_beta   90.00
_cell.angle_gamma   90.00
#
_symmetry.space_group_name_H-M   'P 1'
#
loop_
_entity.id
_entity.type
_entity.pdbx_description
1 polymer ?
#
loop_
_entity_poly.entity_id
_entity_poly.type
_entity_poly.pdbx_seq_one_letter_code
_entity_poly.pdbx_strand_id
1 'polypeptide(L)'
;MAIQRIKNSIFLGHLMETFSMFVFVLLLQMLLSIHLLMESPFASFGVMTSLPFFVKCTIRSILWCSLSWFLVALVRKGYVRQILTIILVAFFVFLHFLESYLLSQQGVPYSFSIVSIFAATTPSESAEYLTSLNLGVFIRPLIEVLLVGGICRLIGQSKIEGIKLKEITFKGFIIVSISALLVSAYDVVFSVPRTYDRVKFFGIPMDYTLSPVDRLIWNTYAYQREVNALSEQKDKLAKIDLGTLEVQMPYGPINVVVVIGESLRRQYMHLYGYPLSNTPHLDSLSRSQELIKFSNVTSPSTATMESLKRVLSFQQVDSSDPWYKYPALTNILSRSGYLTYWVSNQDNVGVWMQSINVIAHFSDSIKYIQTRAGDADNMLSTSRISYDSEVLEFLHERDTLRNKSAAQFVHLIGCHMDYNKRYPKEYARFNANDIESIGAHGNKQNIADYVNSIYYNDDVVYRIIQRYSNSPSLVIYFSDHGETIYDIEGKPDFYGHGVAHKSNVEIPFMVYVSPQLREKAPELYQKIQQAKDRPIVNDLFTNSLLELLGIRTKYSNPKLEFFSSEYDSTRPRIATSMGQIFHP
;
A
#
# COMPACT_ATOMS: atom_id res chain seq x y z
N MET A 1 30.09 -23.43 48.37
CA MET A 1 28.90 -24.34 48.36
C MET A 1 27.88 -23.95 47.27
N ALA A 2 27.45 -22.70 47.13
CA ALA A 2 26.46 -22.34 46.09
C ALA A 2 26.95 -22.58 44.66
N ILE A 3 28.20 -22.25 44.34
CA ILE A 3 28.83 -22.44 42.99
C ILE A 3 28.98 -23.94 42.66
N GLN A 4 29.17 -24.82 43.67
CA GLN A 4 29.27 -26.28 43.49
C GLN A 4 27.89 -26.91 43.24
N ARG A 5 26.82 -26.34 43.81
CA ARG A 5 25.43 -26.78 43.55
C ARG A 5 24.97 -26.40 42.14
N ILE A 6 25.44 -25.27 41.59
CA ILE A 6 25.13 -24.87 40.23
C ILE A 6 25.78 -25.80 39.19
N LYS A 7 27.01 -26.29 39.45
CA LYS A 7 27.68 -27.29 38.59
C LYS A 7 26.95 -28.64 38.49
N ASN A 8 26.14 -28.97 39.45
CA ASN A 8 25.40 -30.24 39.50
C ASN A 8 23.96 -30.16 38.95
N SER A 9 23.54 -29.00 38.42
CA SER A 9 22.21 -28.89 37.77
C SER A 9 22.25 -29.57 36.39
N ILE A 10 21.44 -30.61 36.23
CA ILE A 10 21.26 -31.33 34.97
C ILE A 10 20.94 -30.32 33.82
N PHE A 11 20.09 -29.34 34.11
CA PHE A 11 19.73 -28.29 33.16
C PHE A 11 20.91 -27.44 32.69
N LEU A 12 21.79 -27.02 33.60
CA LEU A 12 22.99 -26.28 33.23
C LEU A 12 23.98 -27.13 32.41
N GLY A 13 24.06 -28.43 32.71
CA GLY A 13 24.85 -29.38 31.90
C GLY A 13 24.31 -29.45 30.46
N HIS A 14 23.00 -29.52 30.29
CA HIS A 14 22.37 -29.53 28.96
C HIS A 14 22.57 -28.21 28.22
N LEU A 15 22.45 -27.06 28.88
CA LEU A 15 22.77 -25.75 28.30
C LEU A 15 24.20 -25.67 27.80
N MET A 16 25.15 -26.16 28.61
CA MET A 16 26.58 -26.17 28.20
C MET A 16 26.84 -27.10 27.01
N GLU A 17 26.17 -28.24 26.96
CA GLU A 17 26.26 -29.20 25.85
C GLU A 17 25.77 -28.57 24.52
N THR A 18 24.68 -27.83 24.55
CA THR A 18 24.06 -27.20 23.38
C THR A 18 24.54 -25.77 23.12
N PHE A 19 25.49 -25.24 23.89
CA PHE A 19 25.96 -23.86 23.81
C PHE A 19 26.54 -23.48 22.44
N SER A 20 27.29 -24.38 21.83
CA SER A 20 27.88 -24.11 20.49
C SER A 20 26.79 -23.94 19.41
N MET A 21 25.67 -24.67 19.51
CA MET A 21 24.49 -24.46 18.67
C MET A 21 23.91 -23.06 18.89
N PHE A 22 23.71 -22.65 20.15
CA PHE A 22 23.18 -21.33 20.48
C PHE A 22 24.03 -20.21 19.88
N VAL A 23 25.37 -20.27 20.07
CA VAL A 23 26.31 -19.28 19.51
C VAL A 23 26.25 -19.25 17.99
N PHE A 24 26.21 -20.42 17.34
CA PHE A 24 26.10 -20.54 15.90
C PHE A 24 24.85 -19.85 15.36
N VAL A 25 23.69 -20.18 15.91
CA VAL A 25 22.41 -19.61 15.49
C VAL A 25 22.37 -18.09 15.75
N LEU A 26 22.87 -17.64 16.91
CA LEU A 26 22.90 -16.22 17.25
C LEU A 26 23.76 -15.41 16.27
N LEU A 27 24.95 -15.90 15.94
CA LEU A 27 25.85 -15.22 14.98
C LEU A 27 25.21 -15.13 13.58
N LEU A 28 24.53 -16.17 13.12
CA LEU A 28 23.78 -16.10 11.86
C LEU A 28 22.69 -15.01 11.89
N GLN A 29 21.93 -14.92 12.99
CA GLN A 29 20.89 -13.91 13.13
C GLN A 29 21.47 -12.49 13.23
N MET A 30 22.63 -12.31 13.85
CA MET A 30 23.34 -11.03 13.89
C MET A 30 23.83 -10.61 12.49
N LEU A 31 24.33 -11.53 11.68
CA LEU A 31 24.70 -11.26 10.28
C LEU A 31 23.49 -10.78 9.48
N LEU A 32 22.35 -11.43 9.61
CA LEU A 32 21.11 -10.97 8.96
C LEU A 32 20.69 -9.56 9.42
N SER A 33 20.85 -9.25 10.71
CA SER A 33 20.56 -7.91 11.22
C SER A 33 21.49 -6.86 10.61
N ILE A 34 22.76 -7.22 10.35
CA ILE A 34 23.72 -6.35 9.66
C ILE A 34 23.34 -6.17 8.19
N HIS A 35 22.95 -7.23 7.48
CA HIS A 35 22.49 -7.13 6.10
C HIS A 35 21.25 -6.23 5.99
N LEU A 36 20.31 -6.40 6.90
CA LEU A 36 19.10 -5.60 6.97
C LEU A 36 19.45 -4.11 7.15
N LEU A 37 20.46 -3.80 7.98
CA LEU A 37 20.95 -2.43 8.17
C LEU A 37 21.56 -1.86 6.89
N MET A 38 22.38 -2.65 6.20
CA MET A 38 23.15 -2.20 5.02
C MET A 38 22.30 -2.09 3.75
N GLU A 39 21.33 -2.96 3.57
CA GLU A 39 20.51 -3.08 2.37
C GLU A 39 19.13 -2.42 2.56
N SER A 40 18.82 -1.86 3.74
CA SER A 40 17.55 -1.18 4.01
C SER A 40 17.47 0.18 3.29
N PRO A 41 16.27 0.64 2.95
CA PRO A 41 16.04 2.01 2.48
C PRO A 41 16.56 3.07 3.46
N PHE A 42 16.72 2.71 4.74
CA PHE A 42 17.25 3.60 5.78
C PHE A 42 18.78 3.76 5.74
N ALA A 43 19.50 2.91 5.01
CA ALA A 43 20.94 3.06 4.84
C ALA A 43 21.32 4.44 4.25
N SER A 44 20.47 4.99 3.40
CA SER A 44 20.61 6.33 2.82
C SER A 44 20.46 7.48 3.82
N PHE A 45 19.77 7.27 4.95
CA PHE A 45 19.58 8.26 6.01
C PHE A 45 20.72 8.32 7.04
N GLY A 46 21.74 7.46 6.89
CA GLY A 46 22.90 7.39 7.74
C GLY A 46 22.78 6.42 8.91
N VAL A 47 23.94 6.02 9.45
CA VAL A 47 24.06 4.98 10.50
C VAL A 47 23.30 5.35 11.78
N MET A 48 23.27 6.63 12.16
CA MET A 48 22.64 7.06 13.41
C MET A 48 21.11 6.88 13.39
N THR A 49 20.47 7.02 12.23
CA THR A 49 19.02 6.81 12.08
C THR A 49 18.66 5.32 12.02
N SER A 50 19.55 4.50 11.49
CA SER A 50 19.34 3.05 11.33
C SER A 50 19.69 2.25 12.60
N LEU A 51 20.53 2.77 13.48
CA LEU A 51 21.01 2.09 14.69
C LEU A 51 19.89 1.60 15.64
N PRO A 52 18.83 2.37 15.93
CA PRO A 52 17.74 1.89 16.78
C PRO A 52 16.99 0.68 16.21
N PHE A 53 16.88 0.58 14.89
CA PHE A 53 16.26 -0.57 14.21
C PHE A 53 17.13 -1.81 14.36
N PHE A 54 18.44 -1.67 14.09
CA PHE A 54 19.41 -2.73 14.27
C PHE A 54 19.44 -3.27 15.71
N VAL A 55 19.45 -2.38 16.71
CA VAL A 55 19.45 -2.76 18.12
C VAL A 55 18.19 -3.55 18.48
N LYS A 56 17.00 -3.11 18.05
CA LYS A 56 15.74 -3.82 18.29
C LYS A 56 15.74 -5.20 17.63
N CYS A 57 16.10 -5.28 16.36
CA CYS A 57 16.21 -6.54 15.63
C CYS A 57 17.16 -7.52 16.33
N THR A 58 18.32 -7.05 16.75
CA THR A 58 19.34 -7.85 17.47
C THR A 58 18.83 -8.36 18.81
N ILE A 59 18.20 -7.51 19.64
CA ILE A 59 17.62 -7.92 20.93
C ILE A 59 16.57 -9.00 20.74
N ARG A 60 15.69 -8.88 19.75
CA ARG A 60 14.66 -9.87 19.41
C ARG A 60 15.29 -11.18 18.89
N SER A 61 16.36 -11.09 18.12
CA SER A 61 17.11 -12.28 17.68
C SER A 61 17.73 -13.02 18.86
N ILE A 62 18.32 -12.31 19.82
CA ILE A 62 18.84 -12.89 21.07
C ILE A 62 17.72 -13.58 21.85
N LEU A 63 16.53 -12.97 21.91
CA LEU A 63 15.37 -13.58 22.59
C LEU A 63 15.02 -14.95 21.98
N TRP A 64 14.79 -15.03 20.68
CA TRP A 64 14.39 -16.28 20.03
C TRP A 64 15.47 -17.36 20.10
N CYS A 65 16.73 -16.97 19.92
CA CYS A 65 17.84 -17.89 20.08
C CYS A 65 17.92 -18.41 21.53
N SER A 66 17.75 -17.53 22.53
CA SER A 66 17.78 -17.90 23.94
C SER A 66 16.61 -18.80 24.33
N LEU A 67 15.42 -18.48 23.87
CA LEU A 67 14.21 -19.28 24.12
C LEU A 67 14.38 -20.69 23.54
N SER A 68 14.83 -20.78 22.28
CA SER A 68 15.11 -22.05 21.61
C SER A 68 16.17 -22.87 22.37
N TRP A 69 17.23 -22.21 22.82
CA TRP A 69 18.29 -22.84 23.60
C TRP A 69 17.78 -23.40 24.94
N PHE A 70 17.00 -22.63 25.68
CA PHE A 70 16.43 -23.07 26.95
C PHE A 70 15.44 -24.21 26.77
N LEU A 71 14.58 -24.15 25.76
CA LEU A 71 13.61 -25.22 25.47
C LEU A 71 14.32 -26.55 25.15
N VAL A 72 15.38 -26.54 24.36
CA VAL A 72 16.17 -27.72 24.06
C VAL A 72 16.86 -28.28 25.31
N ALA A 73 17.37 -27.42 26.18
CA ALA A 73 18.05 -27.83 27.41
C ALA A 73 17.09 -28.48 28.44
N LEU A 74 15.78 -28.20 28.38
CA LEU A 74 14.77 -28.88 29.23
C LEU A 74 14.58 -30.35 28.87
N VAL A 75 14.98 -30.78 27.68
CA VAL A 75 14.77 -32.16 27.20
C VAL A 75 15.77 -33.09 27.85
N ARG A 76 15.28 -34.02 28.66
CA ARG A 76 16.08 -34.98 29.45
C ARG A 76 16.73 -36.06 28.59
N LYS A 77 16.01 -36.60 27.57
CA LYS A 77 16.50 -37.69 26.72
C LYS A 77 17.54 -37.17 25.73
N GLY A 78 18.78 -37.61 25.82
CA GLY A 78 19.91 -37.08 25.01
C GLY A 78 19.69 -37.16 23.52
N TYR A 79 19.19 -38.31 23.00
CA TYR A 79 18.91 -38.44 21.56
C TYR A 79 17.80 -37.49 21.07
N VAL A 80 16.73 -37.27 21.85
CA VAL A 80 15.66 -36.32 21.52
C VAL A 80 16.21 -34.90 21.50
N ARG A 81 17.05 -34.54 22.46
CA ARG A 81 17.70 -33.23 22.52
C ARG A 81 18.60 -32.99 21.28
N GLN A 82 19.36 -34.00 20.82
CA GLN A 82 20.16 -33.90 19.62
C GLN A 82 19.29 -33.69 18.37
N ILE A 83 18.21 -34.46 18.21
CA ILE A 83 17.26 -34.30 17.08
C ILE A 83 16.67 -32.89 17.08
N LEU A 84 16.19 -32.39 18.22
CA LEU A 84 15.63 -31.04 18.32
C LEU A 84 16.70 -29.97 18.04
N THR A 85 17.95 -30.18 18.46
CA THR A 85 19.08 -29.29 18.14
C THR A 85 19.26 -29.21 16.62
N ILE A 86 19.28 -30.34 15.93
CA ILE A 86 19.43 -30.39 14.47
C ILE A 86 18.28 -29.68 13.78
N ILE A 87 17.04 -29.95 14.19
CA ILE A 87 15.84 -29.31 13.62
C ILE A 87 15.90 -27.79 13.79
N LEU A 88 16.27 -27.30 14.97
CA LEU A 88 16.36 -25.86 15.23
C LEU A 88 17.50 -25.19 14.43
N VAL A 89 18.67 -25.83 14.36
CA VAL A 89 19.77 -25.34 13.53
C VAL A 89 19.32 -25.27 12.06
N ALA A 90 18.72 -26.32 11.54
CA ALA A 90 18.22 -26.35 10.17
C ALA A 90 17.17 -25.25 9.92
N PHE A 91 16.26 -25.01 10.87
CA PHE A 91 15.28 -23.93 10.79
C PHE A 91 15.94 -22.53 10.71
N PHE A 92 16.89 -22.24 11.59
CA PHE A 92 17.57 -20.94 11.56
C PHE A 92 18.50 -20.76 10.35
N VAL A 93 19.12 -21.83 9.87
CA VAL A 93 19.86 -21.83 8.60
C VAL A 93 18.90 -21.56 7.44
N PHE A 94 17.76 -22.22 7.40
CA PHE A 94 16.72 -21.95 6.39
C PHE A 94 16.29 -20.48 6.42
N LEU A 95 16.00 -19.91 7.60
CA LEU A 95 15.65 -18.49 7.72
C LEU A 95 16.79 -17.58 7.23
N HIS A 96 18.04 -17.95 7.51
CA HIS A 96 19.19 -17.18 7.03
C HIS A 96 19.24 -17.15 5.49
N PHE A 97 19.06 -18.30 4.85
CA PHE A 97 19.02 -18.38 3.39
C PHE A 97 17.83 -17.63 2.81
N LEU A 98 16.64 -17.80 3.36
CA LEU A 98 15.42 -17.14 2.91
C LEU A 98 15.55 -15.61 2.98
N GLU A 99 15.93 -15.09 4.13
CA GLU A 99 16.06 -13.64 4.35
C GLU A 99 17.19 -13.03 3.51
N SER A 100 18.34 -13.70 3.43
CA SER A 100 19.45 -13.25 2.57
C SER A 100 19.05 -13.22 1.10
N TYR A 101 18.27 -14.21 0.66
CA TYR A 101 17.70 -14.26 -0.67
C TYR A 101 16.75 -13.08 -0.91
N LEU A 102 15.76 -12.87 -0.03
CA LEU A 102 14.77 -11.82 -0.17
C LEU A 102 15.41 -10.43 -0.16
N LEU A 103 16.36 -10.18 0.73
CA LEU A 103 17.09 -8.91 0.78
C LEU A 103 17.89 -8.66 -0.51
N SER A 104 18.62 -9.67 -1.00
CA SER A 104 19.47 -9.52 -2.18
C SER A 104 18.70 -9.39 -3.49
N GLN A 105 17.55 -10.05 -3.63
CA GLN A 105 16.80 -10.10 -4.88
C GLN A 105 15.59 -9.16 -4.89
N GLN A 106 14.96 -8.95 -3.73
CA GLN A 106 13.74 -8.14 -3.61
C GLN A 106 13.99 -6.81 -2.89
N GLY A 107 15.17 -6.62 -2.27
CA GLY A 107 15.47 -5.44 -1.45
C GLY A 107 14.62 -5.31 -0.17
N VAL A 108 13.86 -6.36 0.17
CA VAL A 108 12.98 -6.37 1.35
C VAL A 108 13.12 -7.69 2.11
N PRO A 109 13.00 -7.67 3.46
CA PRO A 109 12.96 -8.89 4.27
C PRO A 109 11.64 -9.65 4.07
N TYR A 110 11.50 -10.80 4.74
CA TYR A 110 10.21 -11.50 4.82
C TYR A 110 9.14 -10.59 5.40
N SER A 111 8.23 -10.14 4.55
CA SER A 111 7.26 -9.09 4.82
C SER A 111 5.84 -9.58 4.52
N PHE A 112 4.85 -8.77 4.90
CA PHE A 112 3.45 -9.03 4.54
C PHE A 112 3.26 -9.19 3.02
N SER A 113 3.93 -8.37 2.21
CA SER A 113 3.86 -8.47 0.75
C SER A 113 4.42 -9.79 0.24
N ILE A 114 5.54 -10.26 0.80
CA ILE A 114 6.12 -11.57 0.45
C ILE A 114 5.16 -12.72 0.80
N VAL A 115 4.52 -12.68 1.97
CA VAL A 115 3.50 -13.67 2.35
C VAL A 115 2.34 -13.67 1.37
N SER A 116 1.87 -12.49 0.98
CA SER A 116 0.76 -12.33 0.02
C SER A 116 1.11 -12.93 -1.34
N ILE A 117 2.33 -12.74 -1.80
CA ILE A 117 2.85 -13.31 -3.04
C ILE A 117 2.88 -14.84 -2.95
N PHE A 118 3.50 -15.40 -1.92
CA PHE A 118 3.57 -16.85 -1.74
C PHE A 118 2.18 -17.50 -1.67
N ALA A 119 1.21 -16.83 -1.03
CA ALA A 119 -0.15 -17.32 -0.93
C ALA A 119 -0.93 -17.25 -2.27
N ALA A 120 -0.55 -16.35 -3.15
CA ALA A 120 -1.18 -16.17 -4.47
C ALA A 120 -0.52 -17.03 -5.57
N THR A 121 0.72 -17.50 -5.37
CA THR A 121 1.50 -18.26 -6.35
C THR A 121 0.93 -19.67 -6.54
N THR A 122 0.70 -20.06 -7.79
CA THR A 122 0.23 -21.41 -8.15
C THR A 122 1.38 -22.43 -8.17
N PRO A 123 1.09 -23.76 -8.10
CA PRO A 123 2.13 -24.79 -8.22
C PRO A 123 2.93 -24.74 -9.54
N SER A 124 2.29 -24.37 -10.65
CA SER A 124 2.96 -24.23 -11.95
C SER A 124 3.95 -23.06 -11.95
N GLU A 125 3.52 -21.90 -11.46
CA GLU A 125 4.38 -20.72 -11.30
C GLU A 125 5.55 -20.99 -10.35
N SER A 126 5.30 -21.70 -9.25
CA SER A 126 6.37 -22.12 -8.33
C SER A 126 7.41 -23.00 -9.03
N ALA A 127 6.98 -23.92 -9.90
CA ALA A 127 7.88 -24.80 -10.66
C ALA A 127 8.70 -24.02 -11.69
N GLU A 128 8.08 -23.11 -12.44
CA GLU A 128 8.76 -22.23 -13.41
C GLU A 128 9.79 -21.34 -12.69
N TYR A 129 9.38 -20.75 -11.59
CA TYR A 129 10.28 -19.94 -10.75
C TYR A 129 11.51 -20.71 -10.29
N LEU A 130 11.33 -21.93 -9.77
CA LEU A 130 12.44 -22.78 -9.32
C LEU A 130 13.40 -23.14 -10.46
N THR A 131 12.93 -23.28 -11.70
CA THR A 131 13.78 -23.56 -12.87
C THR A 131 14.57 -22.32 -13.33
N SER A 132 14.04 -21.12 -13.13
CA SER A 132 14.69 -19.85 -13.47
C SER A 132 15.64 -19.33 -12.39
N LEU A 133 15.65 -19.96 -11.20
CA LEU A 133 16.38 -19.49 -10.04
C LEU A 133 17.89 -19.49 -10.27
N ASN A 134 18.52 -18.33 -10.14
CA ASN A 134 19.97 -18.23 -10.16
C ASN A 134 20.57 -18.74 -8.85
N LEU A 135 21.12 -19.94 -8.84
CA LEU A 135 21.71 -20.55 -7.66
C LEU A 135 22.92 -19.76 -7.10
N GLY A 136 23.52 -18.87 -7.88
CA GLY A 136 24.62 -18.00 -7.44
C GLY A 136 24.25 -17.10 -6.25
N VAL A 137 22.96 -16.76 -6.08
CA VAL A 137 22.48 -15.95 -4.97
C VAL A 137 22.66 -16.61 -3.60
N PHE A 138 22.79 -17.94 -3.56
CA PHE A 138 22.99 -18.70 -2.33
C PHE A 138 24.46 -18.87 -1.94
N ILE A 139 25.42 -18.44 -2.77
CA ILE A 139 26.86 -18.54 -2.46
C ILE A 139 27.20 -17.72 -1.21
N ARG A 140 26.73 -16.48 -1.11
CA ARG A 140 26.98 -15.61 0.05
C ARG A 140 26.47 -16.23 1.36
N PRO A 141 25.18 -16.58 1.52
CA PRO A 141 24.69 -17.18 2.76
C PRO A 141 25.36 -18.52 3.07
N LEU A 142 25.76 -19.31 2.06
CA LEU A 142 26.52 -20.53 2.27
C LEU A 142 27.90 -20.26 2.88
N ILE A 143 28.66 -19.29 2.35
CA ILE A 143 29.95 -18.87 2.89
C ILE A 143 29.77 -18.39 4.34
N GLU A 144 28.74 -17.61 4.63
CA GLU A 144 28.46 -17.11 5.98
C GLU A 144 28.18 -18.25 6.97
N VAL A 145 27.39 -19.23 6.59
CA VAL A 145 27.13 -20.44 7.41
C VAL A 145 28.43 -21.21 7.69
N LEU A 146 29.28 -21.38 6.68
CA LEU A 146 30.57 -22.08 6.83
C LEU A 146 31.55 -21.30 7.73
N LEU A 147 31.63 -19.97 7.55
CA LEU A 147 32.49 -19.10 8.37
C LEU A 147 32.05 -19.10 9.84
N VAL A 148 30.75 -18.95 10.10
CA VAL A 148 30.20 -19.00 11.46
C VAL A 148 30.44 -20.37 12.10
N GLY A 149 30.27 -21.46 11.33
CA GLY A 149 30.58 -22.81 11.78
C GLY A 149 32.03 -22.97 12.16
N GLY A 150 32.94 -22.43 11.35
CA GLY A 150 34.40 -22.40 11.64
C GLY A 150 34.72 -21.61 12.91
N ILE A 151 34.14 -20.42 13.08
CA ILE A 151 34.32 -19.59 14.30
C ILE A 151 33.82 -20.34 15.54
N CYS A 152 32.64 -20.95 15.48
CA CYS A 152 32.11 -21.73 16.61
C CYS A 152 33.01 -22.91 16.98
N ARG A 153 33.61 -23.59 16.00
CA ARG A 153 34.58 -24.67 16.22
C ARG A 153 35.84 -24.14 16.90
N LEU A 154 36.41 -23.01 16.45
CA LEU A 154 37.59 -22.38 17.06
C LEU A 154 37.32 -21.96 18.51
N ILE A 155 36.17 -21.31 18.79
CA ILE A 155 35.76 -20.96 20.16
C ILE A 155 35.66 -22.21 21.04
N GLY A 156 35.15 -23.31 20.51
CA GLY A 156 35.03 -24.57 21.24
C GLY A 156 36.37 -25.20 21.62
N GLN A 157 37.44 -24.92 20.86
CA GLN A 157 38.77 -25.48 21.03
C GLN A 157 39.74 -24.54 21.79
N SER A 158 39.47 -23.23 21.79
CA SER A 158 40.36 -22.22 22.36
C SER A 158 40.33 -22.20 23.89
N LYS A 159 41.49 -21.86 24.49
CA LYS A 159 41.70 -21.69 25.94
C LYS A 159 42.35 -20.35 26.23
N ILE A 160 41.93 -19.71 27.32
CA ILE A 160 42.58 -18.51 27.89
C ILE A 160 42.97 -18.86 29.34
N GLU A 161 44.26 -18.74 29.67
CA GLU A 161 44.80 -19.05 31.01
C GLU A 161 44.39 -20.42 31.55
N GLY A 162 44.37 -21.45 30.71
CA GLY A 162 43.92 -22.79 31.08
C GLY A 162 42.41 -23.02 31.17
N ILE A 163 41.61 -21.97 31.11
CA ILE A 163 40.14 -22.06 31.07
C ILE A 163 39.69 -22.09 29.60
N LYS A 164 38.77 -23.00 29.28
CA LYS A 164 38.20 -23.04 27.93
C LYS A 164 37.42 -21.76 27.66
N LEU A 165 37.68 -21.08 26.56
CA LEU A 165 36.98 -19.87 26.14
C LEU A 165 35.43 -20.09 26.14
N LYS A 166 35.00 -21.31 25.81
CA LYS A 166 33.61 -21.76 25.91
C LYS A 166 32.99 -21.55 27.31
N GLU A 167 33.72 -21.73 28.38
CA GLU A 167 33.20 -21.59 29.77
C GLU A 167 33.06 -20.14 30.20
N ILE A 168 33.93 -19.26 29.73
CA ILE A 168 33.90 -17.81 30.01
C ILE A 168 32.70 -17.19 29.26
N THR A 169 32.62 -17.47 27.96
CA THR A 169 31.55 -16.94 27.11
C THR A 169 30.17 -17.47 27.51
N PHE A 170 30.06 -18.72 27.95
CA PHE A 170 28.82 -19.33 28.41
C PHE A 170 28.13 -18.54 29.55
N LYS A 171 28.90 -18.13 30.57
CA LYS A 171 28.37 -17.35 31.70
C LYS A 171 27.85 -15.98 31.24
N GLY A 172 28.62 -15.31 30.37
CA GLY A 172 28.21 -14.04 29.78
C GLY A 172 26.93 -14.14 29.00
N PHE A 173 26.80 -15.16 28.14
CA PHE A 173 25.62 -15.37 27.34
C PHE A 173 24.37 -15.75 28.15
N ILE A 174 24.48 -16.44 29.27
CA ILE A 174 23.32 -16.67 30.17
C ILE A 174 22.79 -15.33 30.69
N ILE A 175 23.64 -14.42 31.12
CA ILE A 175 23.24 -13.09 31.61
C ILE A 175 22.58 -12.31 30.49
N VAL A 176 23.19 -12.24 29.32
CA VAL A 176 22.63 -11.56 28.13
C VAL A 176 21.27 -12.15 27.74
N SER A 177 21.15 -13.49 27.74
CA SER A 177 19.91 -14.18 27.38
C SER A 177 18.78 -13.87 28.38
N ILE A 178 19.06 -13.87 29.68
CA ILE A 178 18.06 -13.53 30.70
C ILE A 178 17.66 -12.05 30.57
N SER A 179 18.61 -11.15 30.36
CA SER A 179 18.31 -9.73 30.16
C SER A 179 17.47 -9.50 28.89
N ALA A 180 17.78 -10.17 27.79
CA ALA A 180 17.01 -10.10 26.56
C ALA A 180 15.58 -10.63 26.75
N LEU A 181 15.39 -11.73 27.49
CA LEU A 181 14.06 -12.27 27.83
C LEU A 181 13.23 -11.26 28.60
N LEU A 182 13.81 -10.56 29.58
CA LEU A 182 13.10 -9.56 30.38
C LEU A 182 12.72 -8.32 29.57
N VAL A 183 13.65 -7.79 28.77
CA VAL A 183 13.41 -6.62 27.90
C VAL A 183 12.37 -6.94 26.83
N SER A 184 12.45 -8.11 26.21
CA SER A 184 11.53 -8.50 25.15
C SER A 184 10.13 -8.86 25.67
N ALA A 185 10.01 -9.41 26.88
CA ALA A 185 8.72 -9.61 27.51
C ALA A 185 7.97 -8.28 27.69
N TYR A 186 8.69 -7.23 28.11
CA TYR A 186 8.13 -5.88 28.18
C TYR A 186 7.71 -5.37 26.78
N ASP A 187 8.56 -5.52 25.78
CA ASP A 187 8.30 -5.02 24.41
C ASP A 187 7.09 -5.77 23.76
N VAL A 188 7.03 -7.08 23.89
CA VAL A 188 5.92 -7.88 23.35
C VAL A 188 4.59 -7.49 24.00
N VAL A 189 4.56 -7.31 25.32
CA VAL A 189 3.31 -7.00 26.05
C VAL A 189 2.83 -5.57 25.76
N PHE A 190 3.75 -4.60 25.68
CA PHE A 190 3.39 -3.18 25.67
C PHE A 190 3.59 -2.47 24.33
N SER A 191 4.50 -2.93 23.49
CA SER A 191 4.86 -2.25 22.24
C SER A 191 4.23 -2.87 21.00
N VAL A 192 4.14 -4.20 20.90
CA VAL A 192 3.65 -4.88 19.70
C VAL A 192 2.21 -4.51 19.35
N PRO A 193 1.24 -4.53 20.28
CA PRO A 193 -0.14 -4.14 19.95
C PRO A 193 -0.26 -2.71 19.44
N ARG A 194 0.46 -1.77 20.08
CA ARG A 194 0.47 -0.35 19.69
C ARG A 194 1.25 -0.08 18.42
N THR A 195 2.27 -0.86 18.17
CA THR A 195 3.14 -0.70 17.01
C THR A 195 2.47 -1.23 15.75
N TYR A 196 1.70 -2.31 15.82
CA TYR A 196 0.89 -2.82 14.71
C TYR A 196 -0.08 -1.76 14.18
N ASP A 197 -0.79 -1.06 15.08
CA ASP A 197 -1.68 0.02 14.68
C ASP A 197 -0.94 1.25 14.13
N ARG A 198 0.25 1.57 14.65
CA ARG A 198 1.07 2.71 14.20
C ARG A 198 1.77 2.48 12.86
N VAL A 199 2.20 1.29 12.57
CA VAL A 199 2.88 0.96 11.30
C VAL A 199 1.93 0.93 10.14
N LYS A 200 0.69 0.55 10.36
CA LYS A 200 -0.40 0.76 9.40
C LYS A 200 -0.51 2.23 8.96
N PHE A 201 -0.04 3.16 9.80
CA PHE A 201 -0.13 4.61 9.59
C PHE A 201 1.14 5.29 9.06
N PHE A 202 2.34 4.83 9.44
CA PHE A 202 3.58 5.61 9.20
C PHE A 202 4.45 5.11 8.04
N GLY A 203 4.04 4.04 7.34
CA GLY A 203 4.78 3.51 6.20
C GLY A 203 6.23 3.09 6.49
N ILE A 204 6.69 3.16 7.76
CA ILE A 204 7.99 2.63 8.17
C ILE A 204 7.82 1.13 8.25
N PRO A 205 8.51 0.34 7.42
CA PRO A 205 8.37 -1.10 7.46
C PRO A 205 8.78 -1.61 8.84
N MET A 206 7.80 -2.03 9.65
CA MET A 206 8.03 -2.70 10.94
C MET A 206 9.00 -3.85 10.81
N ASP A 207 9.03 -4.46 9.64
CA ASP A 207 9.87 -5.58 9.30
C ASP A 207 11.33 -5.36 9.64
N TYR A 208 11.83 -4.12 9.52
CA TYR A 208 13.21 -3.79 9.87
C TYR A 208 13.51 -3.73 11.38
N THR A 209 12.48 -3.70 12.23
CA THR A 209 12.63 -3.75 13.70
C THR A 209 12.46 -5.16 14.26
N LEU A 210 11.94 -6.09 13.46
CA LEU A 210 11.63 -7.47 13.84
C LEU A 210 12.80 -8.39 13.53
N SER A 211 12.98 -9.44 14.36
CA SER A 211 13.88 -10.54 14.01
C SER A 211 13.29 -11.38 12.88
N PRO A 212 14.09 -12.21 12.18
CA PRO A 212 13.59 -13.12 11.16
C PRO A 212 12.45 -14.03 11.63
N VAL A 213 12.52 -14.51 12.86
CA VAL A 213 11.45 -15.34 13.47
C VAL A 213 10.19 -14.51 13.71
N ASP A 214 10.32 -13.29 14.24
CA ASP A 214 9.19 -12.39 14.42
C ASP A 214 8.52 -12.08 13.08
N ARG A 215 9.31 -11.77 12.04
CA ARG A 215 8.78 -11.49 10.70
C ARG A 215 7.98 -12.66 10.17
N LEU A 216 8.51 -13.88 10.28
CA LEU A 216 7.80 -15.09 9.86
C LEU A 216 6.45 -15.23 10.57
N ILE A 217 6.43 -15.09 11.89
CA ILE A 217 5.22 -15.26 12.70
C ILE A 217 4.22 -14.13 12.45
N TRP A 218 4.67 -12.87 12.61
CA TRP A 218 3.77 -11.72 12.61
C TRP A 218 3.24 -11.38 11.21
N ASN A 219 4.05 -11.49 10.16
CA ASN A 219 3.57 -11.22 8.81
C ASN A 219 2.62 -12.30 8.31
N THR A 220 2.88 -13.58 8.65
CA THR A 220 1.93 -14.67 8.35
C THR A 220 0.62 -14.50 9.12
N TYR A 221 0.68 -14.15 10.41
CA TYR A 221 -0.52 -13.88 11.21
C TYR A 221 -1.28 -12.65 10.69
N ALA A 222 -0.58 -11.57 10.38
CA ALA A 222 -1.18 -10.36 9.82
C ALA A 222 -1.89 -10.64 8.50
N TYR A 223 -1.24 -11.40 7.60
CA TYR A 223 -1.85 -11.83 6.34
C TYR A 223 -3.13 -12.64 6.58
N GLN A 224 -3.09 -13.65 7.45
CA GLN A 224 -4.26 -14.48 7.73
C GLN A 224 -5.41 -13.65 8.33
N ARG A 225 -5.10 -12.76 9.26
CA ARG A 225 -6.09 -11.85 9.86
C ARG A 225 -6.73 -10.95 8.84
N GLU A 226 -5.92 -10.42 7.91
CA GLU A 226 -6.39 -9.50 6.89
C GLU A 226 -7.27 -10.19 5.85
N VAL A 227 -6.88 -11.37 5.36
CA VAL A 227 -7.70 -12.19 4.46
C VAL A 227 -9.06 -12.48 5.09
N ASN A 228 -9.08 -12.84 6.37
CA ASN A 228 -10.32 -13.10 7.10
C ASN A 228 -11.18 -11.83 7.22
N ALA A 229 -10.56 -10.68 7.54
CA ALA A 229 -11.25 -9.40 7.68
C ALA A 229 -11.86 -8.94 6.34
N LEU A 230 -11.15 -9.13 5.22
CA LEU A 230 -11.63 -8.81 3.88
C LEU A 230 -12.80 -9.70 3.47
N SER A 231 -12.70 -11.00 3.73
CA SER A 231 -13.80 -11.93 3.48
C SER A 231 -15.06 -11.54 4.26
N GLU A 232 -14.88 -11.18 5.54
CA GLU A 232 -15.99 -10.71 6.38
C GLU A 232 -16.61 -9.40 5.87
N GLN A 233 -15.78 -8.44 5.44
CA GLN A 233 -16.25 -7.17 4.88
C GLN A 233 -17.00 -7.40 3.57
N LYS A 234 -16.48 -8.25 2.68
CA LYS A 234 -17.13 -8.63 1.43
C LYS A 234 -18.49 -9.27 1.69
N ASP A 235 -18.57 -10.24 2.62
CA ASP A 235 -19.81 -10.92 2.97
C ASP A 235 -20.84 -9.96 3.57
N LYS A 236 -20.40 -9.01 4.40
CA LYS A 236 -21.28 -7.95 4.95
C LYS A 236 -21.81 -7.05 3.86
N LEU A 237 -20.94 -6.58 2.97
CA LEU A 237 -21.34 -5.72 1.83
C LEU A 237 -22.30 -6.42 0.87
N ALA A 238 -22.08 -7.70 0.56
CA ALA A 238 -22.96 -8.48 -0.32
C ALA A 238 -24.38 -8.64 0.26
N LYS A 239 -24.50 -8.66 1.60
CA LYS A 239 -25.78 -8.81 2.30
C LYS A 239 -26.45 -7.49 2.65
N ILE A 240 -25.86 -6.34 2.31
CA ILE A 240 -26.48 -5.04 2.60
C ILE A 240 -27.84 -4.94 1.87
N ASP A 241 -28.87 -4.67 2.67
CA ASP A 241 -30.16 -4.32 2.15
C ASP A 241 -30.14 -2.90 1.58
N LEU A 242 -30.48 -2.75 0.30
CA LEU A 242 -30.57 -1.45 -0.39
C LEU A 242 -31.95 -0.77 -0.18
N GLY A 243 -32.87 -1.46 0.45
CA GLY A 243 -34.30 -1.08 0.44
C GLY A 243 -34.91 -1.27 -0.95
N THR A 244 -35.94 -0.49 -1.26
CA THR A 244 -36.48 -0.42 -2.62
C THR A 244 -35.48 0.28 -3.52
N LEU A 245 -34.96 -0.45 -4.50
CA LEU A 245 -34.04 0.09 -5.51
C LEU A 245 -34.88 0.67 -6.65
N GLU A 246 -34.98 2.00 -6.71
CA GLU A 246 -35.68 2.68 -7.81
C GLU A 246 -34.67 3.01 -8.91
N VAL A 247 -34.95 2.56 -10.13
CA VAL A 247 -34.05 2.76 -11.28
C VAL A 247 -34.88 3.33 -12.43
N GLN A 248 -34.68 4.61 -12.76
CA GLN A 248 -35.43 5.30 -13.82
C GLN A 248 -34.69 5.30 -15.16
N MET A 249 -33.36 5.27 -15.18
CA MET A 249 -32.52 5.40 -16.39
C MET A 249 -33.01 6.50 -17.37
N PRO A 250 -33.09 7.75 -16.94
CA PRO A 250 -33.75 8.81 -17.69
C PRO A 250 -33.12 9.10 -19.06
N TYR A 251 -31.86 8.69 -19.23
CA TYR A 251 -31.09 8.96 -20.45
C TYR A 251 -30.96 7.72 -21.36
N GLY A 252 -31.64 6.60 -21.04
CA GLY A 252 -31.45 5.32 -21.71
C GLY A 252 -30.00 4.80 -21.56
N PRO A 253 -29.57 3.85 -22.42
CA PRO A 253 -28.23 3.27 -22.28
C PRO A 253 -27.11 4.28 -22.56
N ILE A 254 -26.21 4.45 -21.58
CA ILE A 254 -25.05 5.34 -21.65
C ILE A 254 -23.79 4.64 -21.12
N ASN A 255 -22.64 5.19 -21.45
CA ASN A 255 -21.39 4.89 -20.74
C ASN A 255 -21.22 5.87 -19.57
N VAL A 256 -20.97 5.34 -18.39
CA VAL A 256 -20.54 6.10 -17.21
C VAL A 256 -19.09 5.68 -16.92
N VAL A 257 -18.17 6.60 -17.03
CA VAL A 257 -16.74 6.32 -16.84
C VAL A 257 -16.24 7.14 -15.66
N VAL A 258 -15.79 6.46 -14.61
CA VAL A 258 -15.23 7.08 -13.40
C VAL A 258 -13.72 6.87 -13.43
N VAL A 259 -12.98 7.92 -13.73
CA VAL A 259 -11.52 7.92 -13.75
C VAL A 259 -11.01 8.45 -12.41
N ILE A 260 -10.38 7.58 -11.67
CA ILE A 260 -9.81 7.87 -10.34
C ILE A 260 -8.32 8.11 -10.53
N GLY A 261 -7.90 9.37 -10.40
CA GLY A 261 -6.49 9.77 -10.36
C GLY A 261 -5.91 9.57 -8.96
N GLU A 262 -4.61 9.71 -8.84
CA GLU A 262 -3.84 9.48 -7.63
C GLU A 262 -2.91 10.67 -7.36
N SER A 263 -2.91 11.20 -6.12
CA SER A 263 -1.97 12.21 -5.63
C SER A 263 -1.92 13.50 -6.46
N LEU A 264 -3.00 13.85 -7.19
CA LEU A 264 -3.03 15.04 -8.04
C LEU A 264 -3.65 16.24 -7.33
N ARG A 265 -2.83 17.25 -7.10
CA ARG A 265 -3.27 18.53 -6.54
C ARG A 265 -3.67 19.51 -7.65
N ARG A 266 -4.90 20.06 -7.60
CA ARG A 266 -5.44 20.92 -8.66
C ARG A 266 -4.60 22.17 -8.93
N GLN A 267 -3.95 22.77 -7.92
CA GLN A 267 -3.15 24.00 -8.07
C GLN A 267 -1.90 23.80 -8.91
N TYR A 268 -1.48 22.55 -9.17
CA TYR A 268 -0.38 22.23 -10.07
C TYR A 268 -0.83 21.94 -11.51
N MET A 269 -2.12 22.10 -11.84
CA MET A 269 -2.65 21.94 -13.20
C MET A 269 -2.84 23.32 -13.86
N HIS A 270 -2.35 23.47 -15.10
CA HIS A 270 -2.57 24.69 -15.88
C HIS A 270 -4.07 24.99 -16.06
N LEU A 271 -4.90 23.95 -16.19
CA LEU A 271 -6.37 24.06 -16.23
C LEU A 271 -6.95 24.85 -15.02
N TYR A 272 -6.27 24.85 -13.88
CA TYR A 272 -6.65 25.55 -12.65
C TYR A 272 -5.74 26.77 -12.35
N GLY A 273 -4.88 27.18 -13.31
CA GLY A 273 -4.08 28.40 -13.21
C GLY A 273 -2.61 28.20 -12.86
N TYR A 274 -2.08 26.98 -12.91
CA TYR A 274 -0.64 26.75 -12.77
C TYR A 274 0.12 27.41 -13.92
N PRO A 275 1.29 28.05 -13.69
CA PRO A 275 1.98 28.82 -14.72
C PRO A 275 2.47 28.02 -15.93
N LEU A 276 2.86 26.76 -15.74
CA LEU A 276 3.37 25.90 -16.81
C LEU A 276 2.23 25.14 -17.49
N SER A 277 2.21 25.13 -18.83
CA SER A 277 1.16 24.50 -19.65
C SER A 277 1.31 22.97 -19.66
N ASN A 278 0.90 22.34 -18.57
CA ASN A 278 0.97 20.89 -18.35
C ASN A 278 -0.37 20.15 -18.49
N THR A 279 -1.45 20.85 -18.91
CA THR A 279 -2.74 20.24 -19.19
C THR A 279 -3.33 20.70 -20.53
N PRO A 280 -2.58 20.65 -21.66
CA PRO A 280 -2.98 21.25 -22.91
C PRO A 280 -4.26 20.63 -23.51
N HIS A 281 -4.49 19.35 -23.36
CA HIS A 281 -5.66 18.65 -23.86
C HIS A 281 -6.92 19.00 -23.06
N LEU A 282 -6.84 18.94 -21.75
CA LEU A 282 -7.95 19.29 -20.84
C LEU A 282 -8.28 20.79 -20.93
N ASP A 283 -7.28 21.65 -21.12
CA ASP A 283 -7.47 23.09 -21.40
C ASP A 283 -8.27 23.30 -22.67
N SER A 284 -7.98 22.55 -23.73
CA SER A 284 -8.69 22.61 -25.00
C SER A 284 -10.14 22.20 -24.84
N LEU A 285 -10.41 21.07 -24.21
CA LEU A 285 -11.77 20.58 -23.93
C LEU A 285 -12.55 21.53 -23.01
N SER A 286 -11.88 22.19 -22.06
CA SER A 286 -12.53 23.20 -21.21
C SER A 286 -12.89 24.46 -21.96
N ARG A 287 -12.03 24.94 -22.89
CA ARG A 287 -12.30 26.11 -23.74
C ARG A 287 -13.45 25.84 -24.72
N SER A 288 -13.55 24.63 -25.26
CA SER A 288 -14.68 24.22 -26.12
C SER A 288 -15.97 23.92 -25.35
N GLN A 289 -15.96 24.08 -24.02
CA GLN A 289 -17.08 23.78 -23.12
C GLN A 289 -17.54 22.31 -23.16
N GLU A 290 -16.67 21.41 -23.58
CA GLU A 290 -16.94 19.96 -23.54
C GLU A 290 -16.60 19.38 -22.17
N LEU A 291 -15.60 19.96 -21.48
CA LEU A 291 -15.18 19.59 -20.15
C LEU A 291 -15.59 20.66 -19.12
N ILE A 292 -16.32 20.25 -18.11
CA ILE A 292 -16.73 21.10 -17.00
C ILE A 292 -15.78 20.85 -15.84
N LYS A 293 -14.96 21.86 -15.49
CA LYS A 293 -14.09 21.81 -14.30
C LYS A 293 -14.82 22.36 -13.08
N PHE A 294 -14.61 21.70 -11.95
CA PHE A 294 -15.17 22.12 -10.66
C PHE A 294 -14.10 22.90 -9.88
N SER A 295 -14.49 24.07 -9.38
CA SER A 295 -13.53 25.01 -8.75
C SER A 295 -13.23 24.70 -7.28
N ASN A 296 -14.12 23.97 -6.57
CA ASN A 296 -14.10 23.92 -5.13
C ASN A 296 -14.41 22.53 -4.55
N VAL A 297 -13.57 21.54 -4.90
CA VAL A 297 -13.70 20.15 -4.43
C VAL A 297 -12.58 19.78 -3.49
N THR A 298 -12.93 19.12 -2.40
CA THR A 298 -12.04 18.62 -1.36
C THR A 298 -12.16 17.10 -1.25
N SER A 299 -11.04 16.39 -1.21
CA SER A 299 -11.01 14.96 -0.88
C SER A 299 -11.43 14.74 0.59
N PRO A 300 -12.12 13.65 0.92
CA PRO A 300 -12.51 13.33 2.29
C PRO A 300 -11.31 12.87 3.16
N SER A 301 -10.15 12.59 2.57
CA SER A 301 -8.96 12.18 3.31
C SER A 301 -7.68 12.51 2.56
N THR A 302 -6.57 12.51 3.30
CA THR A 302 -5.20 12.72 2.79
C THR A 302 -4.53 11.42 2.32
N ALA A 303 -5.26 10.32 2.20
CA ALA A 303 -4.72 9.01 1.82
C ALA A 303 -5.75 8.21 1.00
N THR A 304 -5.28 7.47 0.01
CA THR A 304 -6.05 6.73 -1.00
C THR A 304 -7.15 5.86 -0.40
N MET A 305 -6.81 4.92 0.47
CA MET A 305 -7.77 3.97 1.03
C MET A 305 -8.86 4.67 1.86
N GLU A 306 -8.47 5.65 2.68
CA GLU A 306 -9.39 6.41 3.53
C GLU A 306 -10.29 7.33 2.72
N SER A 307 -9.83 7.83 1.59
CA SER A 307 -10.62 8.62 0.65
C SER A 307 -11.59 7.74 -0.12
N LEU A 308 -11.09 6.75 -0.87
CA LEU A 308 -11.90 6.01 -1.84
C LEU A 308 -12.99 5.15 -1.20
N LYS A 309 -12.78 4.61 0.02
CA LYS A 309 -13.86 3.90 0.72
C LYS A 309 -15.07 4.80 1.05
N ARG A 310 -14.85 6.12 1.22
CA ARG A 310 -15.93 7.10 1.38
C ARG A 310 -16.54 7.54 0.05
N VAL A 311 -15.68 7.85 -0.91
CA VAL A 311 -16.09 8.29 -2.25
C VAL A 311 -16.95 7.24 -2.96
N LEU A 312 -16.58 5.96 -2.82
CA LEU A 312 -17.24 4.83 -3.49
C LEU A 312 -18.27 4.10 -2.61
N SER A 313 -18.73 4.74 -1.53
CA SER A 313 -19.84 4.29 -0.69
C SER A 313 -20.65 5.50 -0.19
N PHE A 314 -21.61 5.27 0.72
CA PHE A 314 -22.35 6.36 1.38
C PHE A 314 -21.72 6.79 2.73
N GLN A 315 -20.51 6.33 3.06
CA GLN A 315 -19.86 6.73 4.30
C GLN A 315 -19.41 8.20 4.22
N GLN A 316 -19.91 9.03 5.11
CA GLN A 316 -19.49 10.43 5.24
C GLN A 316 -18.24 10.57 6.10
N VAL A 317 -17.51 11.68 5.96
CA VAL A 317 -16.26 11.97 6.70
C VAL A 317 -16.47 11.97 8.20
N ASP A 318 -17.58 12.50 8.68
CA ASP A 318 -17.96 12.62 10.09
C ASP A 318 -18.65 11.36 10.65
N SER A 319 -18.87 10.33 9.83
CA SER A 319 -19.44 9.06 10.28
C SER A 319 -18.43 8.27 11.09
N SER A 320 -18.83 7.83 12.29
CA SER A 320 -18.09 6.88 13.13
C SER A 320 -18.33 5.42 12.74
N ASP A 321 -19.29 5.15 11.87
CA ASP A 321 -19.60 3.79 11.41
C ASP A 321 -18.51 3.25 10.49
N PRO A 322 -18.21 1.95 10.54
CA PRO A 322 -17.29 1.35 9.59
C PRO A 322 -17.86 1.40 8.16
N TRP A 323 -17.00 1.66 7.18
CA TRP A 323 -17.37 1.88 5.79
C TRP A 323 -18.23 0.74 5.19
N TYR A 324 -17.97 -0.50 5.57
CA TYR A 324 -18.68 -1.69 5.10
C TYR A 324 -20.10 -1.87 5.69
N LYS A 325 -20.61 -0.90 6.44
CA LYS A 325 -22.04 -0.75 6.74
C LYS A 325 -22.82 -0.06 5.61
N TYR A 326 -22.12 0.54 4.67
CA TYR A 326 -22.70 1.26 3.55
C TYR A 326 -22.45 0.49 2.25
N PRO A 327 -23.45 0.44 1.33
CA PRO A 327 -23.27 -0.26 0.08
C PRO A 327 -22.20 0.40 -0.79
N ALA A 328 -21.43 -0.41 -1.53
CA ALA A 328 -20.46 0.08 -2.49
C ALA A 328 -21.14 0.52 -3.79
N LEU A 329 -20.63 1.58 -4.41
CA LEU A 329 -21.16 2.12 -5.67
C LEU A 329 -21.19 1.06 -6.79
N THR A 330 -20.14 0.25 -6.91
CA THR A 330 -20.05 -0.85 -7.88
C THR A 330 -21.19 -1.86 -7.71
N ASN A 331 -21.49 -2.25 -6.45
CA ASN A 331 -22.58 -3.16 -6.14
C ASN A 331 -23.96 -2.56 -6.51
N ILE A 332 -24.18 -1.29 -6.21
CA ILE A 332 -25.46 -0.62 -6.54
C ILE A 332 -25.65 -0.56 -8.06
N LEU A 333 -24.62 -0.14 -8.80
CA LEU A 333 -24.69 -0.03 -10.26
C LEU A 333 -24.93 -1.39 -10.92
N SER A 334 -24.22 -2.44 -10.50
CA SER A 334 -24.44 -3.80 -11.00
C SER A 334 -25.88 -4.26 -10.73
N ARG A 335 -26.40 -4.06 -9.51
CA ARG A 335 -27.78 -4.39 -9.14
C ARG A 335 -28.85 -3.51 -9.83
N SER A 336 -28.44 -2.33 -10.30
CA SER A 336 -29.28 -1.44 -11.11
C SER A 336 -29.30 -1.79 -12.61
N GLY A 337 -28.60 -2.87 -12.99
CA GLY A 337 -28.59 -3.38 -14.38
C GLY A 337 -27.48 -2.83 -15.27
N TYR A 338 -26.54 -2.06 -14.72
CA TYR A 338 -25.31 -1.65 -15.44
C TYR A 338 -24.37 -2.85 -15.60
N LEU A 339 -23.67 -2.91 -16.72
CA LEU A 339 -22.46 -3.72 -16.86
C LEU A 339 -21.31 -2.99 -16.20
N THR A 340 -20.72 -3.57 -15.17
CA THR A 340 -19.71 -2.92 -14.34
C THR A 340 -18.31 -3.47 -14.60
N TYR A 341 -17.37 -2.58 -14.88
CA TYR A 341 -15.99 -2.92 -15.21
C TYR A 341 -15.03 -2.14 -14.33
N TRP A 342 -14.00 -2.82 -13.83
CA TRP A 342 -12.93 -2.19 -13.07
C TRP A 342 -11.59 -2.48 -13.75
N VAL A 343 -10.86 -1.44 -14.14
CA VAL A 343 -9.48 -1.55 -14.58
C VAL A 343 -8.58 -0.69 -13.69
N SER A 344 -7.48 -1.26 -13.21
CA SER A 344 -6.59 -0.58 -12.28
C SER A 344 -5.14 -0.75 -12.68
N ASN A 345 -4.39 0.36 -12.71
CA ASN A 345 -2.94 0.37 -12.77
C ASN A 345 -2.31 0.46 -11.37
N GLN A 346 -3.11 0.37 -10.31
CA GLN A 346 -2.65 0.22 -8.94
C GLN A 346 -2.38 -1.26 -8.63
N ASP A 347 -1.51 -1.52 -7.64
CA ASP A 347 -1.21 -2.86 -7.17
C ASP A 347 -2.46 -3.52 -6.55
N ASN A 348 -2.71 -4.79 -6.88
CA ASN A 348 -3.78 -5.56 -6.27
C ASN A 348 -3.36 -6.26 -4.97
N VAL A 349 -2.09 -6.17 -4.61
CA VAL A 349 -1.48 -6.80 -3.43
C VAL A 349 -1.02 -5.74 -2.45
N GLY A 350 -1.31 -5.95 -1.18
CA GLY A 350 -0.86 -5.07 -0.10
C GLY A 350 -1.98 -4.50 0.76
N VAL A 351 -1.62 -4.11 1.97
CA VAL A 351 -2.53 -3.63 3.02
C VAL A 351 -3.27 -2.36 2.62
N TRP A 352 -2.64 -1.54 1.75
CA TRP A 352 -3.12 -0.21 1.37
C TRP A 352 -4.28 -0.22 0.37
N MET A 353 -4.48 -1.32 -0.36
CA MET A 353 -5.49 -1.40 -1.43
C MET A 353 -6.68 -2.30 -1.08
N GLN A 354 -6.71 -2.91 0.09
CA GLN A 354 -7.64 -3.99 0.41
C GLN A 354 -9.12 -3.59 0.36
N SER A 355 -9.50 -2.47 0.97
CA SER A 355 -10.90 -2.01 0.92
C SER A 355 -11.33 -1.66 -0.51
N ILE A 356 -10.41 -1.13 -1.33
CA ILE A 356 -10.68 -0.80 -2.73
C ILE A 356 -10.86 -2.07 -3.55
N ASN A 357 -10.05 -3.10 -3.30
CA ASN A 357 -10.19 -4.40 -3.93
C ASN A 357 -11.54 -5.07 -3.58
N VAL A 358 -12.01 -4.90 -2.35
CA VAL A 358 -13.37 -5.36 -1.96
C VAL A 358 -14.45 -4.61 -2.73
N ILE A 359 -14.33 -3.28 -2.90
CA ILE A 359 -15.26 -2.48 -3.70
C ILE A 359 -15.23 -2.93 -5.18
N ALA A 360 -14.01 -3.07 -5.74
CA ALA A 360 -13.83 -3.52 -7.12
C ALA A 360 -14.44 -4.91 -7.37
N HIS A 361 -14.41 -5.79 -6.35
CA HIS A 361 -14.93 -7.16 -6.43
C HIS A 361 -16.43 -7.24 -6.81
N PHE A 362 -17.20 -6.20 -6.58
CA PHE A 362 -18.61 -6.15 -6.98
C PHE A 362 -18.83 -5.72 -8.45
N SER A 363 -17.75 -5.51 -9.20
CA SER A 363 -17.82 -5.30 -10.65
C SER A 363 -17.94 -6.65 -11.38
N ASP A 364 -18.63 -6.66 -12.54
CA ASP A 364 -18.80 -7.87 -13.36
C ASP A 364 -17.47 -8.34 -13.97
N SER A 365 -16.54 -7.43 -14.21
CA SER A 365 -15.19 -7.74 -14.70
C SER A 365 -14.14 -6.84 -14.04
N ILE A 366 -13.00 -7.45 -13.67
CA ILE A 366 -11.91 -6.75 -13.01
C ILE A 366 -10.60 -7.08 -13.74
N LYS A 367 -9.80 -6.03 -14.01
CA LYS A 367 -8.45 -6.15 -14.55
C LYS A 367 -7.49 -5.29 -13.74
N TYR A 368 -6.45 -5.92 -13.20
CA TYR A 368 -5.28 -5.22 -12.66
C TYR A 368 -4.14 -5.35 -13.65
N ILE A 369 -3.46 -4.23 -13.94
CA ILE A 369 -2.32 -4.16 -14.87
C ILE A 369 -1.03 -4.48 -14.10
N GLN A 370 -0.85 -3.84 -12.94
CA GLN A 370 0.22 -4.22 -12.02
C GLN A 370 -0.25 -5.45 -11.23
N THR A 371 0.12 -6.62 -11.68
CA THR A 371 -0.06 -7.85 -10.90
C THR A 371 1.30 -8.30 -10.40
N ARG A 372 1.60 -8.05 -9.12
CA ARG A 372 2.78 -8.65 -8.47
C ARG A 372 2.60 -10.14 -8.23
N ALA A 373 1.37 -10.64 -8.29
CA ALA A 373 1.05 -12.04 -8.15
C ALA A 373 0.76 -12.63 -9.55
N GLY A 374 1.71 -13.29 -10.17
CA GLY A 374 1.49 -14.04 -11.41
C GLY A 374 2.59 -13.94 -12.46
N ASP A 375 3.45 -12.93 -12.39
CA ASP A 375 4.65 -12.89 -13.21
C ASP A 375 5.86 -13.22 -12.34
N ALA A 376 6.17 -14.51 -12.20
CA ALA A 376 7.39 -14.95 -11.51
C ALA A 376 8.65 -14.30 -12.12
N ASP A 377 8.63 -14.04 -13.42
CA ASP A 377 9.68 -13.29 -14.13
C ASP A 377 9.75 -11.81 -13.73
N ASN A 378 8.64 -11.20 -13.29
CA ASN A 378 8.59 -9.79 -12.88
C ASN A 378 8.85 -9.56 -11.39
N MET A 379 8.87 -10.60 -10.56
CA MET A 379 9.29 -10.50 -9.16
C MET A 379 10.80 -10.36 -9.01
N LEU A 380 11.57 -10.83 -9.97
CA LEU A 380 13.04 -10.83 -9.97
C LEU A 380 13.64 -9.78 -10.88
N SER A 381 12.90 -9.32 -11.88
CA SER A 381 13.33 -8.18 -12.68
C SER A 381 12.94 -6.91 -11.94
N THR A 382 13.87 -5.95 -11.87
CA THR A 382 13.59 -4.54 -11.64
C THR A 382 12.21 -4.23 -12.20
N SER A 383 11.22 -4.08 -11.31
CA SER A 383 9.79 -3.99 -11.60
C SER A 383 9.54 -3.24 -12.92
N ARG A 384 8.93 -3.92 -13.90
CA ARG A 384 8.43 -3.24 -15.09
C ARG A 384 7.57 -2.09 -14.61
N ILE A 385 7.98 -0.87 -14.97
CA ILE A 385 7.14 0.30 -14.73
C ILE A 385 5.97 0.16 -15.71
N SER A 386 4.76 -0.08 -15.20
CA SER A 386 3.55 0.03 -16.01
C SER A 386 3.08 1.47 -16.01
N TYR A 387 2.74 1.97 -17.18
CA TYR A 387 2.23 3.32 -17.37
C TYR A 387 0.71 3.33 -17.47
N ASP A 388 0.09 4.43 -17.05
CA ASP A 388 -1.37 4.56 -17.04
C ASP A 388 -2.03 4.43 -18.42
N SER A 389 -1.29 4.67 -19.51
CA SER A 389 -1.79 4.42 -20.87
C SER A 389 -2.17 2.95 -21.14
N GLU A 390 -1.65 2.01 -20.36
CA GLU A 390 -1.97 0.58 -20.51
C GLU A 390 -3.43 0.25 -20.15
N VAL A 391 -4.10 1.09 -19.35
CA VAL A 391 -5.54 0.92 -19.03
C VAL A 391 -6.42 1.00 -20.27
N LEU A 392 -5.97 1.72 -21.32
CA LEU A 392 -6.76 1.96 -22.55
C LEU A 392 -7.13 0.68 -23.29
N GLU A 393 -6.31 -0.36 -23.18
CA GLU A 393 -6.55 -1.66 -23.82
C GLU A 393 -7.73 -2.44 -23.18
N PHE A 394 -8.11 -2.06 -21.94
CA PHE A 394 -9.10 -2.77 -21.14
C PHE A 394 -10.37 -1.94 -20.90
N LEU A 395 -10.59 -0.89 -21.67
CA LEU A 395 -11.80 -0.07 -21.59
C LEU A 395 -12.97 -0.71 -22.33
N HIS A 396 -14.12 -0.78 -21.68
CA HIS A 396 -15.33 -1.36 -22.19
C HIS A 396 -16.40 -0.31 -22.43
N GLU A 397 -17.32 -0.59 -23.35
CA GLU A 397 -18.45 0.26 -23.66
C GLU A 397 -19.78 -0.41 -23.30
N ARG A 398 -20.85 0.39 -23.33
CA ARG A 398 -22.23 -0.09 -23.16
C ARG A 398 -22.58 -1.18 -24.19
N ASP A 399 -23.39 -2.13 -23.80
CA ASP A 399 -23.91 -3.16 -24.71
C ASP A 399 -25.13 -2.67 -25.45
N THR A 400 -24.93 -2.25 -26.69
CA THR A 400 -26.03 -1.75 -27.55
C THR A 400 -27.00 -2.85 -27.97
N LEU A 401 -26.53 -4.09 -28.10
CA LEU A 401 -27.34 -5.24 -28.49
C LEU A 401 -28.33 -5.63 -27.40
N ARG A 402 -27.89 -5.55 -26.13
CA ARG A 402 -28.72 -5.85 -24.96
C ARG A 402 -29.38 -4.63 -24.36
N ASN A 403 -29.19 -3.46 -24.95
CA ASN A 403 -29.69 -2.18 -24.45
C ASN A 403 -29.30 -1.88 -22.99
N LYS A 404 -28.03 -2.19 -22.63
CA LYS A 404 -27.51 -2.00 -21.29
C LYS A 404 -26.47 -0.87 -21.22
N SER A 405 -26.55 -0.06 -20.18
CA SER A 405 -25.53 0.91 -19.80
C SER A 405 -24.31 0.19 -19.27
N ALA A 406 -23.11 0.81 -19.43
CA ALA A 406 -21.88 0.39 -18.81
C ALA A 406 -21.42 1.40 -17.76
N ALA A 407 -20.85 0.92 -16.67
CA ALA A 407 -20.12 1.71 -15.67
C ALA A 407 -18.67 1.21 -15.60
N GLN A 408 -17.75 2.01 -16.14
CA GLN A 408 -16.32 1.71 -16.17
C GLN A 408 -15.59 2.50 -15.09
N PHE A 409 -14.94 1.82 -14.17
CA PHE A 409 -14.03 2.40 -13.19
C PHE A 409 -12.59 2.24 -13.69
N VAL A 410 -11.86 3.34 -13.77
CA VAL A 410 -10.46 3.38 -14.22
C VAL A 410 -9.63 3.95 -13.09
N HIS A 411 -8.79 3.13 -12.45
CA HIS A 411 -7.99 3.53 -11.31
C HIS A 411 -6.52 3.65 -11.73
N LEU A 412 -6.02 4.88 -11.80
CA LEU A 412 -4.69 5.21 -12.27
C LEU A 412 -3.66 5.18 -11.14
N ILE A 413 -2.38 5.00 -11.48
CA ILE A 413 -1.27 5.28 -10.57
C ILE A 413 -0.97 6.79 -10.48
N GLY A 414 -1.43 7.56 -11.48
CA GLY A 414 -1.43 9.00 -11.51
C GLY A 414 -0.08 9.65 -11.20
N CYS A 415 -0.12 10.58 -10.23
CA CYS A 415 1.04 11.35 -9.80
C CYS A 415 1.62 10.88 -8.46
N HIS A 416 1.48 9.59 -8.12
CA HIS A 416 2.02 8.99 -6.88
C HIS A 416 3.54 9.22 -6.76
N MET A 417 4.06 9.28 -5.53
CA MET A 417 5.49 9.47 -5.23
C MET A 417 6.41 8.61 -6.11
N ASP A 418 7.69 8.96 -6.22
CA ASP A 418 8.60 8.57 -7.28
C ASP A 418 8.14 9.12 -8.65
N TYR A 419 7.82 10.40 -8.70
CA TYR A 419 7.17 11.07 -9.84
C TYR A 419 7.85 10.79 -11.18
N ASN A 420 9.18 10.69 -11.22
CA ASN A 420 9.97 10.35 -12.42
C ASN A 420 9.68 8.94 -12.99
N LYS A 421 8.98 8.09 -12.24
CA LYS A 421 8.53 6.76 -12.68
C LYS A 421 7.08 6.76 -13.18
N ARG A 422 6.39 7.90 -13.12
CA ARG A 422 4.95 7.99 -13.45
C ARG A 422 4.69 8.34 -14.90
N TYR A 423 5.71 8.64 -15.68
CA TYR A 423 5.58 8.99 -17.09
C TYR A 423 6.71 8.40 -17.93
N PRO A 424 6.44 8.06 -19.21
CA PRO A 424 7.48 7.68 -20.18
C PRO A 424 8.42 8.85 -20.47
N LYS A 425 9.67 8.58 -20.84
CA LYS A 425 10.72 9.61 -21.07
C LYS A 425 10.33 10.68 -22.08
N GLU A 426 9.53 10.35 -23.07
CA GLU A 426 9.02 11.29 -24.09
C GLU A 426 8.08 12.36 -23.51
N TYR A 427 7.54 12.14 -22.31
CA TYR A 427 6.73 13.11 -21.57
C TYR A 427 7.57 13.97 -20.59
N ALA A 428 8.89 13.82 -20.55
CA ALA A 428 9.79 14.68 -19.77
C ALA A 428 9.95 16.06 -20.43
N ARG A 429 8.88 16.84 -20.42
CA ARG A 429 8.81 18.17 -21.09
C ARG A 429 9.42 19.29 -20.25
N PHE A 430 9.21 19.26 -18.95
CA PHE A 430 9.64 20.30 -18.01
C PHE A 430 10.87 19.85 -17.23
N ASN A 431 11.74 20.80 -16.91
CA ASN A 431 13.00 20.57 -16.20
C ASN A 431 13.19 21.57 -15.05
N ALA A 432 14.28 21.43 -14.30
CA ALA A 432 14.56 22.26 -13.12
C ALA A 432 14.61 23.78 -13.44
N ASN A 433 15.05 24.18 -14.65
CA ASN A 433 15.10 25.60 -15.03
C ASN A 433 13.71 26.19 -15.24
N ASP A 434 12.77 25.39 -15.77
CA ASP A 434 11.37 25.82 -15.93
C ASP A 434 10.74 26.08 -14.54
N ILE A 435 11.04 25.22 -13.58
CA ILE A 435 10.57 25.35 -12.19
C ILE A 435 11.21 26.54 -11.48
N GLU A 436 12.51 26.79 -11.71
CA GLU A 436 13.20 27.98 -11.20
C GLU A 436 12.59 29.27 -11.74
N SER A 437 12.24 29.29 -13.05
CA SER A 437 11.67 30.47 -13.73
C SER A 437 10.34 30.93 -13.14
N ILE A 438 9.57 30.05 -12.51
CA ILE A 438 8.30 30.37 -11.85
C ILE A 438 8.46 30.63 -10.33
N GLY A 439 9.72 30.63 -9.83
CA GLY A 439 10.01 30.95 -8.43
C GLY A 439 9.57 29.91 -7.40
N ALA A 440 9.35 28.64 -7.80
CA ALA A 440 8.98 27.57 -6.87
C ALA A 440 10.12 27.27 -5.86
N HIS A 441 9.79 26.84 -4.66
CA HIS A 441 10.75 26.44 -3.62
C HIS A 441 10.91 24.91 -3.58
N GLY A 442 12.00 24.42 -2.97
CA GLY A 442 12.28 23.00 -2.81
C GLY A 442 13.11 22.40 -3.95
N ASN A 443 13.13 21.08 -4.05
CA ASN A 443 13.89 20.36 -5.09
C ASN A 443 13.24 20.54 -6.46
N LYS A 444 13.89 21.37 -7.30
CA LYS A 444 13.37 21.76 -8.62
C LYS A 444 13.17 20.57 -9.57
N GLN A 445 14.08 19.59 -9.56
CA GLN A 445 13.94 18.42 -10.42
C GLN A 445 12.75 17.55 -9.97
N ASN A 446 12.57 17.34 -8.68
CA ASN A 446 11.44 16.57 -8.18
C ASN A 446 10.08 17.26 -8.47
N ILE A 447 10.05 18.61 -8.42
CA ILE A 447 8.88 19.40 -8.84
C ILE A 447 8.65 19.25 -10.34
N ALA A 448 9.71 19.29 -11.16
CA ALA A 448 9.59 19.09 -12.60
C ALA A 448 9.05 17.70 -12.92
N ASP A 449 9.50 16.68 -12.23
CA ASP A 449 9.01 15.31 -12.38
C ASP A 449 7.51 15.20 -12.02
N TYR A 450 7.07 15.87 -10.95
CA TYR A 450 5.65 15.98 -10.63
C TYR A 450 4.84 16.70 -11.71
N VAL A 451 5.34 17.80 -12.25
CA VAL A 451 4.71 18.54 -13.34
C VAL A 451 4.64 17.70 -14.63
N ASN A 452 5.68 16.91 -14.93
CA ASN A 452 5.70 15.98 -16.06
C ASN A 452 4.72 14.82 -15.86
N SER A 453 4.55 14.31 -14.64
CA SER A 453 3.54 13.29 -14.37
C SER A 453 2.11 13.81 -14.62
N ILE A 454 1.85 15.08 -14.31
CA ILE A 454 0.58 15.74 -14.63
C ILE A 454 0.41 15.91 -16.16
N TYR A 455 1.48 16.28 -16.85
CA TYR A 455 1.45 16.40 -18.32
C TYR A 455 1.14 15.07 -19.01
N TYR A 456 1.67 13.97 -18.49
CA TYR A 456 1.33 12.63 -18.97
C TYR A 456 -0.10 12.22 -18.59
N ASN A 457 -0.53 12.53 -17.38
CA ASN A 457 -1.90 12.27 -16.94
C ASN A 457 -2.94 13.01 -17.80
N ASP A 458 -2.65 14.24 -18.26
CA ASP A 458 -3.48 14.99 -19.21
C ASP A 458 -3.71 14.20 -20.51
N ASP A 459 -2.66 13.63 -21.09
CA ASP A 459 -2.77 12.80 -22.31
C ASP A 459 -3.59 11.53 -22.06
N VAL A 460 -3.32 10.82 -20.96
CA VAL A 460 -4.05 9.58 -20.61
C VAL A 460 -5.53 9.86 -20.43
N VAL A 461 -5.89 10.88 -19.66
CA VAL A 461 -7.31 11.26 -19.40
C VAL A 461 -7.99 11.69 -20.70
N TYR A 462 -7.28 12.49 -21.53
CA TYR A 462 -7.78 12.88 -22.84
C TYR A 462 -8.07 11.67 -23.73
N ARG A 463 -7.18 10.70 -23.83
CA ARG A 463 -7.37 9.48 -24.62
C ARG A 463 -8.51 8.61 -24.09
N ILE A 464 -8.71 8.56 -22.77
CA ILE A 464 -9.91 7.94 -22.18
C ILE A 464 -11.18 8.67 -22.66
N ILE A 465 -11.21 10.01 -22.57
CA ILE A 465 -12.33 10.82 -23.06
C ILE A 465 -12.60 10.56 -24.54
N GLN A 466 -11.57 10.56 -25.38
CA GLN A 466 -11.69 10.31 -26.82
C GLN A 466 -12.28 8.93 -27.14
N ARG A 467 -11.94 7.92 -26.34
CA ARG A 467 -12.52 6.55 -26.49
C ARG A 467 -14.04 6.55 -26.40
N TYR A 468 -14.61 7.46 -25.60
CA TYR A 468 -16.06 7.54 -25.36
C TYR A 468 -16.74 8.74 -26.04
N SER A 469 -16.04 9.53 -26.83
CA SER A 469 -16.54 10.75 -27.46
C SER A 469 -17.62 10.50 -28.51
N ASN A 470 -17.62 9.34 -29.16
CA ASN A 470 -18.51 8.97 -30.23
C ASN A 470 -19.76 8.18 -29.78
N SER A 471 -20.07 8.15 -28.50
CA SER A 471 -21.21 7.46 -27.92
C SER A 471 -21.82 8.29 -26.77
N PRO A 472 -23.09 8.09 -26.41
CA PRO A 472 -23.66 8.78 -25.25
C PRO A 472 -22.90 8.42 -23.98
N SER A 473 -22.07 9.34 -23.50
CA SER A 473 -21.07 9.04 -22.43
C SER A 473 -20.92 10.20 -21.46
N LEU A 474 -20.79 9.83 -20.20
CA LEU A 474 -20.45 10.69 -19.07
C LEU A 474 -19.08 10.21 -18.53
N VAL A 475 -18.04 11.03 -18.64
CA VAL A 475 -16.71 10.72 -18.09
C VAL A 475 -16.43 11.68 -16.94
N ILE A 476 -16.18 11.13 -15.76
CA ILE A 476 -15.90 11.89 -14.54
C ILE A 476 -14.48 11.57 -14.10
N TYR A 477 -13.68 12.59 -13.89
CA TYR A 477 -12.33 12.47 -13.34
C TYR A 477 -12.25 13.20 -11.99
N PHE A 478 -11.63 12.55 -11.01
CA PHE A 478 -11.16 13.19 -9.78
C PHE A 478 -9.89 12.49 -9.26
N SER A 479 -9.07 13.23 -8.52
CA SER A 479 -7.98 12.60 -7.74
C SER A 479 -8.52 12.11 -6.40
N ASP A 480 -7.97 11.02 -5.91
CA ASP A 480 -8.31 10.46 -4.60
C ASP A 480 -7.91 11.38 -3.43
N HIS A 481 -6.73 12.01 -3.51
CA HIS A 481 -6.24 13.07 -2.63
C HIS A 481 -5.27 13.99 -3.40
N GLY A 482 -4.85 15.06 -2.74
CA GLY A 482 -3.82 15.97 -3.24
C GLY A 482 -2.44 15.61 -2.72
N GLU A 483 -1.46 16.46 -3.06
CA GLU A 483 -0.03 16.24 -2.75
C GLU A 483 0.61 17.53 -2.25
N THR A 484 1.44 17.44 -1.21
CA THR A 484 2.32 18.52 -0.79
C THR A 484 3.60 18.49 -1.60
N ILE A 485 4.01 19.63 -2.13
CA ILE A 485 5.20 19.75 -2.97
C ILE A 485 6.07 20.89 -2.42
N TYR A 486 6.78 20.68 -1.33
CA TYR A 486 7.72 21.62 -0.69
C TYR A 486 7.09 22.95 -0.23
N ASP A 487 5.79 22.99 0.03
CA ASP A 487 5.04 24.22 0.26
C ASP A 487 4.30 24.28 1.62
N ILE A 488 4.74 23.45 2.58
CA ILE A 488 4.29 23.57 3.97
C ILE A 488 5.22 24.51 4.73
N GLU A 489 4.65 25.54 5.33
CA GLU A 489 5.39 26.47 6.21
C GLU A 489 6.06 25.70 7.36
N GLY A 490 7.35 25.97 7.58
CA GLY A 490 8.17 25.30 8.59
C GLY A 490 8.65 23.89 8.21
N LYS A 491 8.32 23.38 7.00
CA LYS A 491 8.77 22.09 6.48
C LYS A 491 9.20 22.19 5.00
N PRO A 492 10.26 22.96 4.68
CA PRO A 492 10.62 23.28 3.30
C PRO A 492 11.09 22.07 2.48
N ASP A 493 11.51 20.98 3.14
CA ASP A 493 11.99 19.76 2.48
C ASP A 493 10.90 18.68 2.36
N PHE A 494 9.69 18.96 2.86
CA PHE A 494 8.63 17.95 2.86
C PHE A 494 7.87 17.95 1.53
N TYR A 495 7.73 16.75 0.94
CA TYR A 495 6.82 16.46 -0.16
C TYR A 495 6.12 15.11 0.11
N GLY A 496 4.94 14.92 -0.48
CA GLY A 496 4.12 13.73 -0.25
C GLY A 496 2.75 14.06 0.36
N HIS A 497 2.08 13.03 0.83
CA HIS A 497 0.72 13.11 1.37
C HIS A 497 0.61 12.55 2.79
N GLY A 498 -0.62 12.42 3.32
CA GLY A 498 -0.87 11.86 4.66
C GLY A 498 -0.79 12.86 5.80
N VAL A 499 -0.54 14.14 5.52
CA VAL A 499 -0.51 15.21 6.54
C VAL A 499 -1.80 16.03 6.53
N ALA A 500 -2.21 16.54 7.71
CA ALA A 500 -3.39 17.40 7.86
C ALA A 500 -3.10 18.79 7.31
N HIS A 501 -3.09 18.93 6.00
CA HIS A 501 -2.86 20.19 5.29
C HIS A 501 -3.74 20.25 4.05
N LYS A 502 -4.18 21.47 3.66
CA LYS A 502 -5.06 21.70 2.51
C LYS A 502 -4.50 21.15 1.19
N SER A 503 -3.17 21.19 0.99
CA SER A 503 -2.50 20.64 -0.21
C SER A 503 -2.81 19.18 -0.45
N ASN A 504 -3.05 18.39 0.61
CA ASN A 504 -3.32 16.95 0.51
C ASN A 504 -4.79 16.62 0.24
N VAL A 505 -5.68 17.62 0.18
CA VAL A 505 -7.11 17.39 -0.03
C VAL A 505 -7.74 18.26 -1.11
N GLU A 506 -7.06 19.29 -1.62
CA GLU A 506 -7.54 20.12 -2.73
C GLU A 506 -7.30 19.42 -4.06
N ILE A 507 -8.34 18.74 -4.55
CA ILE A 507 -8.28 17.87 -5.73
C ILE A 507 -8.92 18.49 -6.97
N PRO A 508 -8.49 18.12 -8.19
CA PRO A 508 -9.26 18.36 -9.40
C PRO A 508 -10.50 17.47 -9.42
N PHE A 509 -11.58 18.02 -9.96
CA PHE A 509 -12.80 17.29 -10.29
C PHE A 509 -13.33 17.82 -11.62
N MET A 510 -13.53 16.95 -12.59
CA MET A 510 -13.91 17.31 -13.95
C MET A 510 -14.96 16.36 -14.49
N VAL A 511 -15.86 16.88 -15.29
CA VAL A 511 -16.91 16.10 -15.94
C VAL A 511 -16.95 16.41 -17.43
N TYR A 512 -16.76 15.40 -18.25
CA TYR A 512 -16.98 15.45 -19.69
C TYR A 512 -18.33 14.83 -20.02
N VAL A 513 -19.12 15.53 -20.82
CA VAL A 513 -20.39 15.05 -21.36
C VAL A 513 -20.26 14.98 -22.86
N SER A 514 -20.35 13.79 -23.46
CA SER A 514 -20.18 13.64 -24.90
C SER A 514 -21.27 14.44 -25.67
N PRO A 515 -20.96 14.89 -26.90
CA PRO A 515 -21.93 15.62 -27.73
C PRO A 515 -23.28 14.89 -27.84
N GLN A 516 -23.26 13.57 -28.04
CA GLN A 516 -24.48 12.76 -28.18
C GLN A 516 -25.28 12.70 -26.88
N LEU A 517 -24.63 12.65 -25.71
CA LEU A 517 -25.32 12.68 -24.44
C LEU A 517 -25.87 14.08 -24.13
N ARG A 518 -25.11 15.13 -24.49
CA ARG A 518 -25.57 16.52 -24.33
C ARG A 518 -26.81 16.84 -25.19
N GLU A 519 -26.83 16.33 -26.40
CA GLU A 519 -27.99 16.48 -27.28
C GLU A 519 -29.21 15.69 -26.73
N LYS A 520 -28.95 14.47 -26.24
CA LYS A 520 -30.01 13.58 -25.72
C LYS A 520 -30.56 14.02 -24.37
N ALA A 521 -29.73 14.63 -23.53
CA ALA A 521 -30.00 14.99 -22.13
C ALA A 521 -29.44 16.38 -21.77
N PRO A 522 -29.95 17.47 -22.40
CA PRO A 522 -29.42 18.81 -22.11
C PRO A 522 -29.61 19.24 -20.66
N GLU A 523 -30.63 18.73 -19.97
CA GLU A 523 -30.90 19.00 -18.57
C GLU A 523 -29.81 18.38 -17.65
N LEU A 524 -29.24 17.22 -18.01
CA LEU A 524 -28.10 16.63 -17.29
C LEU A 524 -26.89 17.55 -17.38
N TYR A 525 -26.57 18.04 -18.56
CA TYR A 525 -25.46 18.97 -18.77
C TYR A 525 -25.64 20.25 -17.96
N GLN A 526 -26.87 20.81 -17.95
CA GLN A 526 -27.19 22.00 -17.18
C GLN A 526 -27.05 21.78 -15.67
N LYS A 527 -27.55 20.65 -15.14
CA LYS A 527 -27.35 20.29 -13.71
C LYS A 527 -25.87 20.27 -13.33
N ILE A 528 -25.01 19.65 -14.16
CA ILE A 528 -23.57 19.59 -13.93
C ILE A 528 -22.95 20.99 -13.99
N GLN A 529 -23.29 21.81 -14.96
CA GLN A 529 -22.82 23.19 -15.09
C GLN A 529 -23.20 24.06 -13.89
N GLN A 530 -24.40 23.93 -13.35
CA GLN A 530 -24.86 24.67 -12.16
C GLN A 530 -24.11 24.26 -10.88
N ALA A 531 -23.57 23.05 -10.83
CA ALA A 531 -22.88 22.52 -9.65
C ALA A 531 -21.39 22.87 -9.59
N LYS A 532 -20.78 23.32 -10.69
CA LYS A 532 -19.32 23.43 -10.86
C LYS A 532 -18.59 24.30 -9.83
N ASP A 533 -19.27 25.29 -9.25
CA ASP A 533 -18.67 26.22 -8.28
C ASP A 533 -19.14 25.96 -6.83
N ARG A 534 -19.92 24.89 -6.61
CA ARG A 534 -20.37 24.51 -5.27
C ARG A 534 -19.20 24.01 -4.41
N PRO A 535 -19.20 24.33 -3.09
CA PRO A 535 -18.25 23.72 -2.16
C PRO A 535 -18.62 22.26 -1.93
N ILE A 536 -17.71 21.33 -2.29
CA ILE A 536 -17.97 19.89 -2.27
C ILE A 536 -16.89 19.19 -1.48
N VAL A 537 -17.29 18.26 -0.61
CA VAL A 537 -16.42 17.19 -0.11
C VAL A 537 -16.78 15.92 -0.89
N ASN A 538 -15.78 15.24 -1.45
CA ASN A 538 -16.01 14.17 -2.42
C ASN A 538 -16.58 12.86 -1.83
N ASP A 539 -16.77 12.76 -0.52
CA ASP A 539 -17.52 11.69 0.14
C ASP A 539 -19.01 11.64 -0.28
N LEU A 540 -19.48 12.67 -0.95
CA LEU A 540 -20.83 12.76 -1.50
C LEU A 540 -20.94 12.23 -2.94
N PHE A 541 -19.84 11.77 -3.53
CA PHE A 541 -19.79 11.34 -4.93
C PHE A 541 -20.80 10.23 -5.25
N THR A 542 -20.80 9.15 -4.46
CA THR A 542 -21.74 8.02 -4.66
C THR A 542 -23.19 8.48 -4.66
N ASN A 543 -23.60 9.28 -3.67
CA ASN A 543 -24.97 9.78 -3.57
C ASN A 543 -25.35 10.64 -4.79
N SER A 544 -24.45 11.54 -5.18
CA SER A 544 -24.67 12.48 -6.29
C SER A 544 -24.66 11.82 -7.67
N LEU A 545 -23.78 10.85 -7.89
CA LEU A 545 -23.74 10.12 -9.17
C LEU A 545 -25.00 9.26 -9.35
N LEU A 546 -25.45 8.56 -8.31
CA LEU A 546 -26.65 7.73 -8.39
C LEU A 546 -27.91 8.56 -8.68
N GLU A 547 -28.10 9.72 -8.02
CA GLU A 547 -29.20 10.63 -8.31
C GLU A 547 -29.14 11.14 -9.77
N LEU A 548 -27.94 11.53 -10.22
CA LEU A 548 -27.74 11.99 -11.61
C LEU A 548 -28.15 10.91 -12.62
N LEU A 549 -27.95 9.62 -12.28
CA LEU A 549 -28.33 8.47 -13.10
C LEU A 549 -29.79 8.00 -12.90
N GLY A 550 -30.56 8.67 -12.03
CA GLY A 550 -31.92 8.28 -11.70
C GLY A 550 -32.04 7.01 -10.87
N ILE A 551 -31.03 6.73 -10.03
CA ILE A 551 -30.99 5.57 -9.15
C ILE A 551 -31.14 6.02 -7.70
N ARG A 552 -32.16 5.49 -7.01
CA ARG A 552 -32.42 5.78 -5.60
C ARG A 552 -32.41 4.52 -4.75
N THR A 553 -31.88 4.66 -3.55
CA THR A 553 -31.84 3.63 -2.49
C THR A 553 -32.35 4.24 -1.20
N LYS A 554 -32.50 3.44 -0.15
CA LYS A 554 -32.80 3.95 1.20
C LYS A 554 -31.70 4.87 1.80
N TYR A 555 -30.52 4.90 1.19
CA TYR A 555 -29.39 5.76 1.61
C TYR A 555 -29.38 7.11 0.87
N SER A 556 -30.18 7.28 -0.19
CA SER A 556 -30.22 8.52 -0.97
C SER A 556 -30.75 9.69 -0.13
N ASN A 557 -30.04 10.83 -0.23
CA ASN A 557 -30.40 12.06 0.49
C ASN A 557 -30.20 13.29 -0.41
N PRO A 558 -31.26 13.97 -0.84
CA PRO A 558 -31.19 15.12 -1.76
C PRO A 558 -30.28 16.26 -1.27
N LYS A 559 -30.18 16.47 0.04
CA LYS A 559 -29.30 17.50 0.62
C LYS A 559 -27.82 17.18 0.49
N LEU A 560 -27.49 15.93 0.20
CA LEU A 560 -26.12 15.42 0.01
C LEU A 560 -25.81 15.14 -1.47
N GLU A 561 -26.64 15.57 -2.39
CA GLU A 561 -26.53 15.40 -3.85
C GLU A 561 -26.04 16.70 -4.49
N PHE A 562 -24.74 16.86 -4.68
CA PHE A 562 -24.18 18.13 -5.14
C PHE A 562 -24.58 18.52 -6.59
N PHE A 563 -25.27 17.66 -7.34
CA PHE A 563 -25.91 18.03 -8.61
C PHE A 563 -27.37 18.48 -8.43
N SER A 564 -27.98 18.24 -7.25
CA SER A 564 -29.36 18.62 -6.96
C SER A 564 -29.49 20.11 -6.61
N SER A 565 -30.67 20.71 -6.87
CA SER A 565 -31.01 22.04 -6.39
C SER A 565 -31.20 22.12 -4.87
N GLU A 566 -31.43 20.97 -4.21
CA GLU A 566 -31.62 20.85 -2.77
C GLU A 566 -30.28 20.69 -1.99
N TYR A 567 -29.15 20.68 -2.70
CA TYR A 567 -27.84 20.48 -2.09
C TYR A 567 -27.53 21.50 -0.98
N ASP A 568 -27.19 21.01 0.19
CA ASP A 568 -26.77 21.84 1.31
C ASP A 568 -25.30 22.29 1.16
N SER A 569 -25.11 23.45 0.54
CA SER A 569 -23.79 24.06 0.34
C SER A 569 -23.17 24.62 1.63
N THR A 570 -23.90 24.60 2.75
CA THR A 570 -23.40 25.06 4.06
C THR A 570 -22.73 23.94 4.86
N ARG A 571 -22.77 22.71 4.37
CA ARG A 571 -22.10 21.56 4.99
C ARG A 571 -20.62 21.87 5.28
N PRO A 572 -20.12 21.60 6.51
CA PRO A 572 -18.73 21.85 6.86
C PRO A 572 -17.77 21.09 5.92
N ARG A 573 -16.75 21.80 5.45
CA ARG A 573 -15.67 21.21 4.68
C ARG A 573 -14.65 20.62 5.66
N ILE A 574 -14.71 19.33 5.86
CA ILE A 574 -13.84 18.56 6.73
C ILE A 574 -13.18 17.43 5.95
N ALA A 575 -12.00 17.05 6.38
CA ALA A 575 -11.29 15.90 5.86
C ALA A 575 -10.62 15.15 7.01
N THR A 576 -10.14 13.92 6.73
CA THR A 576 -9.38 13.14 7.71
C THR A 576 -7.92 13.02 7.33
N SER A 577 -7.07 13.07 8.34
CA SER A 577 -5.66 12.69 8.24
C SER A 577 -5.33 11.80 9.42
N MET A 578 -4.76 10.63 9.18
CA MET A 578 -4.44 9.64 10.24
C MET A 578 -5.62 9.38 11.21
N GLY A 579 -6.84 9.31 10.69
CA GLY A 579 -8.05 9.08 11.49
C GLY A 579 -8.57 10.29 12.28
N GLN A 580 -7.92 11.45 12.17
CA GLN A 580 -8.35 12.69 12.83
C GLN A 580 -9.01 13.64 11.82
N ILE A 581 -10.12 14.25 12.21
CA ILE A 581 -10.80 15.27 11.41
C ILE A 581 -10.00 16.58 11.49
N PHE A 582 -9.87 17.27 10.35
CA PHE A 582 -9.33 18.62 10.26
C PHE A 582 -10.14 19.46 9.26
N HIS A 583 -10.00 20.78 9.37
CA HIS A 583 -10.59 21.76 8.46
C HIS A 583 -9.50 22.26 7.51
N PRO A 584 -9.54 21.91 6.23
CA PRO A 584 -8.53 22.28 5.25
C PRO A 584 -8.55 23.76 4.87
#